data_91f9a15d09ee10620c1926ff51f9801d
#
_entry.id   91f9a15d09ee10620c1926ff51f9801d
#
_cell.length_a   1.000
_cell.length_b   1.000
_cell.length_c   1.000
_cell.angle_alpha   90.00
_cell.angle_beta   90.00
_cell.angle_gamma   90.00
#
_symmetry.space_group_name_H-M   'P 1'
#
loop_
_entity.id
_entity.type
_entity.pdbx_description
1 polymer ?
#
loop_
_entity_poly.entity_id
_entity_poly.type
_entity_poly.pdbx_seq_one_letter_code
_entity_poly.pdbx_strand_id
1 'polypeptide(L)'
;MDYCLLLEMAVNLGYELAMAGAETYRVEESIRRVLLTYDLESEVFAIPNCIIVSIETPEGKPMTRMRRVGQHGNDLDAVEWFSSLSRAICNRRPEPKEGISWLTKVNAMRKTYSLGASLLGNFLAAAGFGLFFGGTMADTLWAGILGVMVGLTSHFFASIKTNPFFTTITASFLMAFSAYALSALGLTDSADAAIMGTVMLLVPGLLFTNAMRDIIYGDTNSGVNRIMQVFLVAAGIALGTASAWNTAEMVFGTPADQYILSYSGTIQVLAAAVGCIGFTFVFNVHGHGAPLCILGGALTWAAYLLVTYWGGNDFVANFWAALFAGFFAETMARIRKCPAISYLVISLLPLIPGGGIYRAVNFAVRGNMTMFADTAIHTAAVAGILAVGILMASTSVRLVNLWKTQHK
;
A
#
# COMPACT_ATOMS: atom_id res chain seq x y z
N MET A 1 -31.33 -2.23 -25.92
CA MET A 1 -30.46 -1.97 -24.77
C MET A 1 -29.79 -0.62 -24.98
N ASP A 2 -29.66 0.19 -23.92
CA ASP A 2 -28.92 1.46 -24.01
C ASP A 2 -27.42 1.21 -23.79
N TYR A 3 -26.67 1.10 -24.87
CA TYR A 3 -25.24 0.81 -24.86
C TYR A 3 -24.44 1.97 -24.26
N CYS A 4 -24.94 3.20 -24.34
CA CYS A 4 -24.28 4.37 -23.74
C CYS A 4 -24.31 4.28 -22.21
N LEU A 5 -25.46 3.94 -21.63
CA LEU A 5 -25.61 3.73 -20.19
C LEU A 5 -24.87 2.50 -19.70
N LEU A 6 -24.82 1.41 -20.51
CA LEU A 6 -24.06 0.21 -20.16
C LEU A 6 -22.57 0.50 -20.07
N LEU A 7 -22.02 1.20 -21.08
CA LEU A 7 -20.63 1.61 -21.11
C LEU A 7 -20.32 2.56 -19.94
N GLU A 8 -21.25 3.49 -19.62
CA GLU A 8 -21.14 4.35 -18.45
C GLU A 8 -21.07 3.57 -17.14
N MET A 9 -21.95 2.60 -16.94
CA MET A 9 -21.96 1.74 -15.76
C MET A 9 -20.65 0.99 -15.58
N ALA A 10 -20.14 0.36 -16.65
CA ALA A 10 -18.90 -0.41 -16.61
C ALA A 10 -17.67 0.48 -16.34
N VAL A 11 -17.58 1.64 -16.99
CA VAL A 11 -16.48 2.61 -16.76
C VAL A 11 -16.55 3.20 -15.36
N ASN A 12 -17.75 3.48 -14.84
CA ASN A 12 -17.92 4.00 -13.48
C ASN A 12 -17.50 2.96 -12.42
N LEU A 13 -17.82 1.69 -12.62
CA LEU A 13 -17.35 0.61 -11.75
C LEU A 13 -15.82 0.52 -11.75
N GLY A 14 -15.20 0.55 -12.93
CA GLY A 14 -13.74 0.56 -13.05
C GLY A 14 -13.10 1.78 -12.39
N TYR A 15 -13.72 2.94 -12.54
CA TYR A 15 -13.28 4.18 -11.91
C TYR A 15 -13.29 4.09 -10.37
N GLU A 16 -14.36 3.58 -9.78
CA GLU A 16 -14.45 3.42 -8.33
C GLU A 16 -13.42 2.41 -7.81
N LEU A 17 -13.18 1.31 -8.52
CA LEU A 17 -12.10 0.37 -8.21
C LEU A 17 -10.73 1.04 -8.27
N ALA A 18 -10.44 1.80 -9.33
CA ALA A 18 -9.17 2.51 -9.47
C ALA A 18 -8.96 3.56 -8.37
N MET A 19 -10.00 4.35 -8.06
CA MET A 19 -9.98 5.35 -6.99
C MET A 19 -9.79 4.72 -5.60
N ALA A 20 -10.28 3.51 -5.38
CA ALA A 20 -10.07 2.75 -4.14
C ALA A 20 -8.65 2.18 -4.00
N GLY A 21 -7.84 2.18 -5.06
CA GLY A 21 -6.47 1.66 -5.07
C GLY A 21 -6.34 0.23 -5.60
N ALA A 22 -7.34 -0.26 -6.35
CA ALA A 22 -7.24 -1.56 -7.00
C ALA A 22 -6.11 -1.61 -8.05
N GLU A 23 -5.65 -2.82 -8.33
CA GLU A 23 -4.65 -3.12 -9.36
C GLU A 23 -5.21 -2.80 -10.76
N THR A 24 -4.37 -2.32 -11.67
CA THR A 24 -4.77 -1.98 -13.05
C THR A 24 -5.43 -3.16 -13.76
N TYR A 25 -4.81 -4.34 -13.71
CA TYR A 25 -5.37 -5.57 -14.26
C TYR A 25 -6.78 -5.88 -13.73
N ARG A 26 -7.03 -5.68 -12.42
CA ARG A 26 -8.34 -5.91 -11.81
C ARG A 26 -9.40 -4.94 -12.30
N VAL A 27 -9.01 -3.69 -12.51
CA VAL A 27 -9.90 -2.67 -13.09
C VAL A 27 -10.33 -3.10 -14.48
N GLU A 28 -9.37 -3.45 -15.35
CA GLU A 28 -9.64 -3.91 -16.72
C GLU A 28 -10.49 -5.18 -16.75
N GLU A 29 -10.09 -6.18 -15.96
CA GLU A 29 -10.82 -7.45 -15.88
C GLU A 29 -12.27 -7.26 -15.42
N SER A 30 -12.51 -6.40 -14.43
CA SER A 30 -13.87 -6.13 -13.93
C SER A 30 -14.74 -5.47 -14.98
N ILE A 31 -14.21 -4.49 -15.73
CA ILE A 31 -14.91 -3.83 -16.82
C ILE A 31 -15.22 -4.84 -17.93
N ARG A 32 -14.21 -5.57 -18.39
CA ARG A 32 -14.35 -6.58 -19.47
C ARG A 32 -15.37 -7.64 -19.12
N ARG A 33 -15.34 -8.19 -17.92
CA ARG A 33 -16.30 -9.20 -17.44
C ARG A 33 -17.73 -8.67 -17.41
N VAL A 34 -17.93 -7.45 -16.94
CA VAL A 34 -19.26 -6.82 -16.92
C VAL A 34 -19.78 -6.68 -18.35
N LEU A 35 -19.01 -6.13 -19.29
CA LEU A 35 -19.44 -5.94 -20.67
C LEU A 35 -19.66 -7.27 -21.38
N LEU A 36 -18.80 -8.26 -21.18
CA LEU A 36 -18.96 -9.61 -21.74
C LEU A 36 -20.25 -10.29 -21.25
N THR A 37 -20.68 -10.01 -20.01
CA THR A 37 -21.95 -10.53 -19.48
C THR A 37 -23.16 -10.03 -20.26
N TYR A 38 -23.05 -8.90 -20.95
CA TYR A 38 -24.08 -8.35 -21.85
C TYR A 38 -23.81 -8.68 -23.33
N ASP A 39 -22.99 -9.71 -23.58
CA ASP A 39 -22.62 -10.21 -24.90
C ASP A 39 -21.89 -9.13 -25.75
N LEU A 40 -21.10 -8.25 -25.10
CA LEU A 40 -20.29 -7.25 -25.76
C LEU A 40 -18.80 -7.55 -25.56
N GLU A 41 -18.09 -7.71 -26.66
CA GLU A 41 -16.63 -7.67 -26.65
C GLU A 41 -16.16 -6.23 -26.44
N SER A 42 -15.08 -6.07 -25.67
CA SER A 42 -14.58 -4.75 -25.29
C SER A 42 -13.07 -4.72 -25.26
N GLU A 43 -12.51 -3.64 -25.79
CA GLU A 43 -11.12 -3.26 -25.59
C GLU A 43 -11.05 -2.32 -24.40
N VAL A 44 -10.36 -2.77 -23.35
CA VAL A 44 -10.19 -2.01 -22.10
C VAL A 44 -8.73 -1.71 -21.90
N PHE A 45 -8.41 -0.43 -21.80
CA PHE A 45 -7.07 0.05 -21.48
C PHE A 45 -7.12 0.95 -20.25
N ALA A 46 -6.47 0.52 -19.18
CA ALA A 46 -6.38 1.30 -17.96
C ALA A 46 -4.92 1.58 -17.62
N ILE A 47 -4.68 2.82 -17.24
CA ILE A 47 -3.44 3.28 -16.61
C ILE A 47 -3.81 4.03 -15.33
N PRO A 48 -2.88 4.29 -14.40
CA PRO A 48 -3.20 4.95 -13.14
C PRO A 48 -4.02 6.24 -13.28
N ASN A 49 -3.86 6.98 -14.37
CA ASN A 49 -4.50 8.29 -14.55
C ASN A 49 -5.70 8.29 -15.51
N CYS A 50 -5.99 7.18 -16.19
CA CYS A 50 -7.01 7.14 -17.22
C CYS A 50 -7.54 5.71 -17.46
N ILE A 51 -8.83 5.62 -17.73
CA ILE A 51 -9.49 4.40 -18.19
C ILE A 51 -10.13 4.73 -19.53
N ILE A 52 -9.84 3.92 -20.55
CA ILE A 52 -10.42 3.99 -21.88
C ILE A 52 -11.08 2.65 -22.16
N VAL A 53 -12.34 2.68 -22.55
CA VAL A 53 -13.10 1.48 -22.89
C VAL A 53 -13.75 1.69 -24.23
N SER A 54 -13.54 0.77 -25.17
CA SER A 54 -14.16 0.75 -26.47
C SER A 54 -14.98 -0.53 -26.65
N ILE A 55 -16.16 -0.41 -27.19
CA ILE A 55 -17.06 -1.52 -27.55
C ILE A 55 -17.53 -1.33 -28.98
N GLU A 56 -17.88 -2.42 -29.62
CA GLU A 56 -18.63 -2.41 -30.84
C GLU A 56 -20.08 -2.89 -30.58
N THR A 57 -21.06 -2.08 -30.99
CA THR A 57 -22.46 -2.46 -30.81
C THR A 57 -22.83 -3.55 -31.81
N PRO A 58 -23.90 -4.35 -31.61
CA PRO A 58 -24.35 -5.35 -32.58
C PRO A 58 -24.70 -4.78 -33.96
N GLU A 59 -24.88 -3.47 -34.05
CA GLU A 59 -25.12 -2.73 -35.30
C GLU A 59 -23.81 -2.32 -36.00
N GLY A 60 -22.65 -2.73 -35.48
CA GLY A 60 -21.34 -2.38 -36.03
C GLY A 60 -20.88 -0.94 -35.71
N LYS A 61 -21.50 -0.24 -34.75
CA LYS A 61 -21.11 1.11 -34.37
C LYS A 61 -20.08 1.06 -33.24
N PRO A 62 -18.88 1.63 -33.44
CA PRO A 62 -17.90 1.74 -32.34
C PRO A 62 -18.34 2.82 -31.35
N MET A 63 -18.21 2.52 -30.06
CA MET A 63 -18.44 3.47 -28.97
C MET A 63 -17.25 3.44 -28.02
N THR A 64 -16.69 4.60 -27.74
CA THR A 64 -15.56 4.72 -26.82
C THR A 64 -15.90 5.71 -25.70
N ARG A 65 -15.56 5.34 -24.45
CA ARG A 65 -15.67 6.22 -23.29
C ARG A 65 -14.34 6.27 -22.57
N MET A 66 -13.90 7.48 -22.31
CA MET A 66 -12.71 7.74 -21.50
C MET A 66 -13.12 8.37 -20.17
N ARG A 67 -12.46 7.96 -19.08
CA ARG A 67 -12.60 8.59 -17.78
C ARG A 67 -11.24 8.83 -17.15
N ARG A 68 -10.97 10.08 -16.78
CA ARG A 68 -9.76 10.44 -16.05
C ARG A 68 -9.88 9.96 -14.60
N VAL A 69 -8.83 9.30 -14.11
CA VAL A 69 -8.70 8.86 -12.72
C VAL A 69 -7.84 9.89 -11.99
N GLY A 70 -8.30 10.30 -10.81
CA GLY A 70 -7.57 11.25 -9.96
C GLY A 70 -6.53 10.55 -9.08
N GLN A 71 -6.30 11.10 -7.89
CA GLN A 71 -5.45 10.46 -6.90
C GLN A 71 -6.08 9.15 -6.41
N HIS A 72 -5.27 8.10 -6.40
CA HIS A 72 -5.68 6.81 -5.85
C HIS A 72 -5.76 6.87 -4.33
N GLY A 73 -6.84 6.34 -3.77
CA GLY A 73 -6.97 6.08 -2.35
C GLY A 73 -6.30 4.76 -1.94
N ASN A 74 -6.32 4.51 -0.64
CA ASN A 74 -5.89 3.24 -0.04
C ASN A 74 -7.06 2.64 0.76
N ASP A 75 -8.24 2.51 0.11
CA ASP A 75 -9.46 2.02 0.75
C ASP A 75 -9.72 0.57 0.33
N LEU A 76 -9.17 -0.37 1.10
CA LEU A 76 -9.27 -1.79 0.79
C LEU A 76 -10.70 -2.34 0.99
N ASP A 77 -11.49 -1.76 1.88
CA ASP A 77 -12.91 -2.11 2.04
C ASP A 77 -13.70 -1.75 0.77
N ALA A 78 -13.45 -0.57 0.20
CA ALA A 78 -14.05 -0.16 -1.06
C ALA A 78 -13.68 -1.10 -2.22
N VAL A 79 -12.43 -1.55 -2.30
CA VAL A 79 -12.01 -2.54 -3.32
C VAL A 79 -12.81 -3.84 -3.16
N GLU A 80 -13.08 -4.29 -1.93
CA GLU A 80 -13.91 -5.48 -1.65
C GLU A 80 -15.36 -5.26 -2.07
N TRP A 81 -15.96 -4.12 -1.72
CA TRP A 81 -17.33 -3.77 -2.06
C TRP A 81 -17.55 -3.68 -3.58
N PHE A 82 -16.71 -2.95 -4.31
CA PHE A 82 -16.87 -2.80 -5.76
C PHE A 82 -16.54 -4.09 -6.52
N SER A 83 -15.59 -4.91 -6.04
CA SER A 83 -15.36 -6.24 -6.60
C SER A 83 -16.56 -7.17 -6.38
N SER A 84 -17.25 -7.06 -5.24
CA SER A 84 -18.46 -7.81 -4.96
C SER A 84 -19.63 -7.33 -5.82
N LEU A 85 -19.74 -6.02 -6.02
CA LEU A 85 -20.72 -5.42 -6.92
C LEU A 85 -20.50 -5.86 -8.37
N SER A 86 -19.26 -5.89 -8.85
CA SER A 86 -18.93 -6.43 -10.18
C SER A 86 -19.48 -7.84 -10.37
N ARG A 87 -19.24 -8.73 -9.39
CA ARG A 87 -19.79 -10.09 -9.41
C ARG A 87 -21.33 -10.13 -9.39
N ALA A 88 -21.95 -9.25 -8.59
CA ALA A 88 -23.41 -9.17 -8.52
C ALA A 88 -24.01 -8.71 -9.84
N ILE A 89 -23.41 -7.73 -10.51
CA ILE A 89 -23.80 -7.27 -11.85
C ILE A 89 -23.67 -8.42 -12.86
N CYS A 90 -22.54 -9.12 -12.87
CA CYS A 90 -22.33 -10.25 -13.76
C CYS A 90 -23.34 -11.39 -13.56
N ASN A 91 -23.72 -11.66 -12.30
CA ASN A 91 -24.65 -12.76 -12.00
C ASN A 91 -26.12 -12.42 -12.29
N ARG A 92 -26.53 -11.17 -12.10
CA ARG A 92 -27.95 -10.76 -12.18
C ARG A 92 -28.31 -10.07 -13.49
N ARG A 93 -27.33 -9.58 -14.24
CA ARG A 93 -27.55 -8.82 -15.50
C ARG A 93 -28.60 -7.71 -15.35
N PRO A 94 -28.47 -6.77 -14.37
CA PRO A 94 -29.47 -5.73 -14.19
C PRO A 94 -29.54 -4.81 -15.42
N GLU A 95 -30.65 -4.09 -15.60
CA GLU A 95 -30.65 -3.01 -16.58
C GLU A 95 -29.58 -1.96 -16.25
N PRO A 96 -28.93 -1.33 -17.25
CA PRO A 96 -27.84 -0.37 -17.00
C PRO A 96 -28.17 0.74 -15.99
N LYS A 97 -29.42 1.27 -16.03
CA LYS A 97 -29.91 2.26 -15.06
C LYS A 97 -29.93 1.71 -13.63
N GLU A 98 -30.36 0.47 -13.47
CA GLU A 98 -30.41 -0.20 -12.18
C GLU A 98 -28.98 -0.46 -11.66
N GLY A 99 -28.07 -0.92 -12.53
CA GLY A 99 -26.67 -1.14 -12.18
C GLY A 99 -25.97 0.15 -11.74
N ILE A 100 -26.23 1.30 -12.35
CA ILE A 100 -25.76 2.62 -11.90
C ILE A 100 -26.37 2.96 -10.52
N SER A 101 -27.64 2.64 -10.29
CA SER A 101 -28.25 2.82 -8.95
C SER A 101 -27.55 1.97 -7.89
N TRP A 102 -27.14 0.73 -8.23
CA TRP A 102 -26.38 -0.12 -7.29
C TRP A 102 -25.00 0.47 -6.98
N LEU A 103 -24.30 1.04 -7.96
CA LEU A 103 -23.04 1.76 -7.75
C LEU A 103 -23.23 2.93 -6.75
N THR A 104 -24.27 3.72 -6.95
CA THR A 104 -24.61 4.86 -6.06
C THR A 104 -24.92 4.37 -4.66
N LYS A 105 -25.69 3.28 -4.52
CA LYS A 105 -26.01 2.68 -3.22
C LYS A 105 -24.77 2.17 -2.50
N VAL A 106 -23.87 1.46 -3.20
CA VAL A 106 -22.61 0.97 -2.62
C VAL A 106 -21.78 2.16 -2.13
N ASN A 107 -21.63 3.22 -2.93
CA ASN A 107 -20.93 4.42 -2.51
C ASN A 107 -21.54 5.08 -1.24
N ALA A 108 -22.84 5.11 -1.15
CA ALA A 108 -23.55 5.67 0.03
C ALA A 108 -23.43 4.78 1.29
N MET A 109 -23.28 3.46 1.11
CA MET A 109 -23.18 2.49 2.21
C MET A 109 -21.74 2.28 2.70
N ARG A 110 -20.75 2.76 1.98
CA ARG A 110 -19.33 2.64 2.37
C ARG A 110 -19.10 3.25 3.74
N LYS A 111 -18.38 2.51 4.57
CA LYS A 111 -17.96 2.95 5.89
C LYS A 111 -16.52 3.43 5.82
N THR A 112 -16.25 4.61 6.32
CA THR A 112 -14.89 5.09 6.56
C THR A 112 -14.69 5.28 8.05
N TYR A 113 -13.51 5.00 8.54
CA TYR A 113 -13.20 5.28 9.93
C TYR A 113 -13.27 6.78 10.21
N SER A 114 -13.76 7.12 11.41
CA SER A 114 -13.74 8.51 11.88
C SER A 114 -12.29 9.02 11.96
N LEU A 115 -12.12 10.35 11.96
CA LEU A 115 -10.80 10.96 12.09
C LEU A 115 -10.08 10.43 13.35
N GLY A 116 -10.77 10.34 14.48
CA GLY A 116 -10.19 9.81 15.72
C GLY A 116 -9.71 8.37 15.59
N ALA A 117 -10.48 7.49 14.93
CA ALA A 117 -10.07 6.11 14.68
C ALA A 117 -8.89 6.03 13.71
N SER A 118 -8.87 6.87 12.67
CA SER A 118 -7.73 6.97 11.76
C SER A 118 -6.45 7.46 12.47
N LEU A 119 -6.56 8.44 13.34
CA LEU A 119 -5.44 8.94 14.15
C LEU A 119 -4.94 7.88 15.14
N LEU A 120 -5.84 7.10 15.75
CA LEU A 120 -5.45 5.94 16.55
C LEU A 120 -4.71 4.90 15.69
N GLY A 121 -5.18 4.67 14.47
CA GLY A 121 -4.48 3.82 13.49
C GLY A 121 -3.06 4.32 13.19
N ASN A 122 -2.90 5.61 12.94
CA ASN A 122 -1.59 6.22 12.72
C ASN A 122 -0.67 6.09 13.95
N PHE A 123 -1.22 6.27 15.16
CA PHE A 123 -0.48 6.07 16.40
C PHE A 123 0.02 4.62 16.52
N LEU A 124 -0.86 3.63 16.36
CA LEU A 124 -0.51 2.22 16.50
C LEU A 124 0.46 1.76 15.40
N ALA A 125 0.27 2.22 14.18
CA ALA A 125 1.16 1.90 13.06
C ALA A 125 2.58 2.41 13.33
N ALA A 126 2.73 3.70 13.66
CA ALA A 126 4.02 4.31 13.92
C ALA A 126 4.68 3.74 15.18
N ALA A 127 3.95 3.55 16.29
CA ALA A 127 4.46 2.94 17.52
C ALA A 127 4.92 1.50 17.28
N GLY A 128 4.08 0.67 16.63
CA GLY A 128 4.42 -0.72 16.34
C GLY A 128 5.69 -0.83 15.50
N PHE A 129 5.82 -0.03 14.44
CA PHE A 129 7.03 -0.03 13.62
C PHE A 129 8.21 0.67 14.30
N GLY A 130 8.01 1.65 15.21
CA GLY A 130 9.07 2.21 16.04
C GLY A 130 9.72 1.15 16.93
N LEU A 131 8.93 0.35 17.61
CA LEU A 131 9.41 -0.82 18.38
C LEU A 131 10.07 -1.88 17.48
N PHE A 132 9.46 -2.16 16.32
CA PHE A 132 9.97 -3.11 15.34
C PHE A 132 11.38 -2.76 14.85
N PHE A 133 11.67 -1.49 14.64
CA PHE A 133 12.99 -0.98 14.23
C PHE A 133 13.97 -0.77 15.39
N GLY A 134 13.64 -1.24 16.58
CA GLY A 134 14.57 -1.27 17.71
C GLY A 134 14.53 -0.04 18.61
N GLY A 135 13.45 0.74 18.58
CA GLY A 135 13.23 1.85 19.52
C GLY A 135 12.93 1.35 20.92
N THR A 136 13.30 2.14 21.93
CA THR A 136 12.91 1.92 23.34
C THR A 136 11.39 2.13 23.52
N MET A 137 10.86 1.89 24.71
CA MET A 137 9.45 2.19 25.00
C MET A 137 9.14 3.68 24.89
N ALA A 138 10.10 4.55 25.23
CA ALA A 138 9.98 6.00 25.06
C ALA A 138 9.92 6.36 23.56
N ASP A 139 10.85 5.82 22.75
CA ASP A 139 10.86 6.03 21.29
C ASP A 139 9.59 5.52 20.64
N THR A 140 9.08 4.37 21.08
CA THR A 140 7.82 3.77 20.61
C THR A 140 6.63 4.68 20.87
N LEU A 141 6.53 5.24 22.08
CA LEU A 141 5.46 6.18 22.44
C LEU A 141 5.54 7.45 21.58
N TRP A 142 6.74 8.02 21.46
CA TRP A 142 6.93 9.22 20.64
C TRP A 142 6.71 8.96 19.16
N ALA A 143 7.14 7.82 18.63
CA ALA A 143 6.79 7.41 17.27
C ALA A 143 5.27 7.43 17.04
N GLY A 144 4.49 6.89 17.99
CA GLY A 144 3.02 6.94 17.94
C GLY A 144 2.48 8.37 17.90
N ILE A 145 2.99 9.27 18.77
CA ILE A 145 2.58 10.68 18.80
C ILE A 145 2.93 11.39 17.49
N LEU A 146 4.14 11.15 16.96
CA LEU A 146 4.56 11.66 15.67
C LEU A 146 3.70 11.10 14.52
N GLY A 147 3.26 9.85 14.63
CA GLY A 147 2.29 9.24 13.70
C GLY A 147 0.94 9.98 13.69
N VAL A 148 0.44 10.39 14.85
CA VAL A 148 -0.78 11.23 14.94
C VAL A 148 -0.53 12.57 14.25
N MET A 149 0.63 13.20 14.45
CA MET A 149 0.98 14.46 13.81
C MET A 149 1.03 14.33 12.28
N VAL A 150 1.62 13.25 11.76
CA VAL A 150 1.62 12.93 10.31
C VAL A 150 0.20 12.76 9.80
N GLY A 151 -0.67 12.05 10.54
CA GLY A 151 -2.08 11.86 10.20
C GLY A 151 -2.86 13.18 10.15
N LEU A 152 -2.67 14.06 11.14
CA LEU A 152 -3.28 15.40 11.17
C LEU A 152 -2.79 16.28 10.02
N THR A 153 -1.49 16.28 9.75
CA THR A 153 -0.89 17.01 8.63
C THR A 153 -1.48 16.55 7.30
N SER A 154 -1.53 15.24 7.08
CA SER A 154 -2.09 14.66 5.86
C SER A 154 -3.58 14.99 5.70
N HIS A 155 -4.36 14.91 6.78
CA HIS A 155 -5.78 15.26 6.78
C HIS A 155 -6.00 16.75 6.47
N PHE A 156 -5.22 17.64 7.06
CA PHE A 156 -5.28 19.07 6.82
C PHE A 156 -5.00 19.40 5.35
N PHE A 157 -3.89 18.87 4.78
CA PHE A 157 -3.53 19.12 3.39
C PHE A 157 -4.51 18.49 2.40
N ALA A 158 -5.11 17.34 2.73
CA ALA A 158 -6.18 16.73 1.95
C ALA A 158 -7.42 17.62 1.89
N SER A 159 -7.79 18.29 3.01
CA SER A 159 -8.96 19.18 3.08
C SER A 159 -8.83 20.40 2.17
N ILE A 160 -7.62 20.92 1.99
CA ILE A 160 -7.32 22.06 1.11
C ILE A 160 -6.88 21.62 -0.31
N LYS A 161 -6.96 20.30 -0.61
CA LYS A 161 -6.63 19.70 -1.92
C LYS A 161 -5.24 20.06 -2.43
N THR A 162 -4.26 20.09 -1.54
CA THR A 162 -2.86 20.40 -1.86
C THR A 162 -2.20 19.25 -2.64
N ASN A 163 -1.10 19.56 -3.33
CA ASN A 163 -0.30 18.56 -4.02
C ASN A 163 0.30 17.56 -2.99
N PRO A 164 0.16 16.24 -3.21
CA PRO A 164 0.68 15.19 -2.31
C PRO A 164 2.19 15.27 -2.05
N PHE A 165 2.96 15.68 -3.04
CA PHE A 165 4.40 15.87 -2.90
C PHE A 165 4.73 16.90 -1.81
N PHE A 166 4.03 18.03 -1.81
CA PHE A 166 4.18 19.04 -0.78
C PHE A 166 3.72 18.55 0.60
N THR A 167 2.61 17.81 0.63
CA THR A 167 2.14 17.16 1.87
C THR A 167 3.20 16.23 2.45
N THR A 168 3.83 15.41 1.60
CA THR A 168 4.89 14.47 2.02
C THR A 168 6.10 15.22 2.58
N ILE A 169 6.58 16.27 1.91
CA ILE A 169 7.71 17.08 2.40
C ILE A 169 7.39 17.67 3.77
N THR A 170 6.22 18.29 3.90
CA THR A 170 5.83 18.95 5.15
C THR A 170 5.65 17.96 6.29
N ALA A 171 4.97 16.83 6.04
CA ALA A 171 4.77 15.79 7.06
C ALA A 171 6.10 15.17 7.49
N SER A 172 6.99 14.89 6.55
CA SER A 172 8.34 14.35 6.82
C SER A 172 9.21 15.35 7.60
N PHE A 173 9.15 16.63 7.24
CA PHE A 173 9.86 17.68 7.97
C PHE A 173 9.38 17.77 9.41
N LEU A 174 8.06 17.89 9.61
CA LEU A 174 7.48 18.06 10.94
C LEU A 174 7.81 16.87 11.85
N MET A 175 7.63 15.63 11.35
CA MET A 175 7.93 14.45 12.17
C MET A 175 9.41 14.34 12.53
N ALA A 176 10.32 14.54 11.55
CA ALA A 176 11.73 14.39 11.77
C ALA A 176 12.30 15.51 12.67
N PHE A 177 11.90 16.76 12.42
CA PHE A 177 12.30 17.90 13.27
C PHE A 177 11.82 17.70 14.71
N SER A 178 10.58 17.26 14.91
CA SER A 178 10.06 16.97 16.25
C SER A 178 10.79 15.81 16.91
N ALA A 179 11.15 14.75 16.18
CA ALA A 179 11.94 13.64 16.72
C ALA A 179 13.33 14.10 17.18
N TYR A 180 14.02 14.95 16.40
CA TYR A 180 15.30 15.51 16.79
C TYR A 180 15.18 16.49 17.98
N ALA A 181 14.12 17.29 18.03
CA ALA A 181 13.85 18.15 19.18
C ALA A 181 13.62 17.33 20.46
N LEU A 182 12.86 16.24 20.39
CA LEU A 182 12.63 15.33 21.51
C LEU A 182 13.95 14.67 21.97
N SER A 183 14.81 14.29 21.04
CA SER A 183 16.15 13.76 21.33
C SER A 183 17.03 14.81 22.03
N ALA A 184 17.02 16.04 21.55
CA ALA A 184 17.75 17.13 22.17
C ALA A 184 17.28 17.46 23.62
N LEU A 185 15.99 17.22 23.89
CA LEU A 185 15.40 17.36 25.22
C LEU A 185 15.61 16.11 26.11
N GLY A 186 16.28 15.06 25.60
CA GLY A 186 16.50 13.81 26.35
C GLY A 186 15.21 12.99 26.57
N LEU A 187 14.18 13.20 25.74
CA LEU A 187 12.89 12.50 25.83
C LEU A 187 12.81 11.25 24.97
N THR A 188 13.75 11.06 24.03
CA THR A 188 13.91 9.85 23.20
C THR A 188 15.36 9.40 23.26
N ASP A 189 15.55 8.07 23.24
CA ASP A 189 16.89 7.46 23.21
C ASP A 189 17.38 7.33 21.75
N SER A 190 16.44 7.19 20.79
CA SER A 190 16.73 7.08 19.36
C SER A 190 15.70 7.82 18.52
N ALA A 191 16.06 9.04 18.06
CA ALA A 191 15.24 9.77 17.08
C ALA A 191 15.09 8.97 15.78
N ASP A 192 16.13 8.25 15.33
CA ASP A 192 16.09 7.45 14.10
C ASP A 192 15.06 6.31 14.19
N ALA A 193 14.94 5.62 15.35
CA ALA A 193 13.92 4.59 15.54
C ALA A 193 12.50 5.17 15.51
N ALA A 194 12.28 6.31 16.15
CA ALA A 194 10.99 7.01 16.12
C ALA A 194 10.64 7.49 14.71
N ILE A 195 11.62 8.05 13.97
CA ILE A 195 11.42 8.47 12.58
C ILE A 195 11.15 7.27 11.68
N MET A 196 11.93 6.17 11.79
CA MET A 196 11.71 4.96 10.97
C MET A 196 10.31 4.37 11.18
N GLY A 197 9.84 4.32 12.43
CA GLY A 197 8.47 3.87 12.72
C GLY A 197 7.41 4.77 12.09
N THR A 198 7.58 6.07 12.20
CA THR A 198 6.63 7.05 11.70
C THR A 198 6.66 7.17 10.18
N VAL A 199 7.83 7.05 9.55
CA VAL A 199 7.98 7.13 8.09
C VAL A 199 7.23 6.02 7.36
N MET A 200 6.97 4.88 8.01
CA MET A 200 6.16 3.80 7.45
C MET A 200 4.76 4.25 7.03
N LEU A 201 4.21 5.30 7.67
CA LEU A 201 2.93 5.91 7.26
C LEU A 201 3.02 6.67 5.93
N LEU A 202 4.20 7.14 5.57
CA LEU A 202 4.44 7.93 4.36
C LEU A 202 4.99 7.08 3.21
N VAL A 203 5.62 5.94 3.53
CA VAL A 203 6.19 5.05 2.52
C VAL A 203 5.09 4.48 1.64
N PRO A 204 5.19 4.62 0.32
CA PRO A 204 4.13 4.22 -0.62
C PRO A 204 4.17 2.71 -0.91
N GLY A 205 4.02 1.88 0.13
CA GLY A 205 4.14 0.42 0.04
C GLY A 205 3.14 -0.22 -0.91
N LEU A 206 1.87 0.17 -0.83
CA LEU A 206 0.83 -0.31 -1.76
C LEU A 206 1.13 0.09 -3.20
N LEU A 207 1.51 1.35 -3.41
CA LEU A 207 1.84 1.87 -4.74
C LEU A 207 3.03 1.12 -5.35
N PHE A 208 4.06 0.84 -4.53
CA PHE A 208 5.23 0.11 -4.95
C PHE A 208 4.90 -1.36 -5.31
N THR A 209 4.15 -2.05 -4.45
CA THR A 209 3.72 -3.43 -4.70
C THR A 209 2.90 -3.54 -5.99
N ASN A 210 1.97 -2.59 -6.21
CA ASN A 210 1.18 -2.54 -7.44
C ASN A 210 2.05 -2.22 -8.66
N ALA A 211 3.03 -1.31 -8.53
CA ALA A 211 3.94 -0.98 -9.63
C ALA A 211 4.73 -2.20 -10.13
N MET A 212 5.30 -2.96 -9.19
CA MET A 212 6.05 -4.18 -9.53
C MET A 212 5.14 -5.23 -10.17
N ARG A 213 3.93 -5.35 -9.66
CA ARG A 213 2.94 -6.29 -10.19
C ARG A 213 2.50 -5.92 -11.61
N ASP A 214 2.20 -4.65 -11.86
CA ASP A 214 1.83 -4.16 -13.19
C ASP A 214 2.95 -4.46 -14.22
N ILE A 215 4.22 -4.20 -13.88
CA ILE A 215 5.37 -4.51 -14.76
C ILE A 215 5.42 -6.00 -15.09
N ILE A 216 5.28 -6.84 -14.09
CA ILE A 216 5.41 -8.29 -14.24
C ILE A 216 4.24 -8.88 -15.07
N TYR A 217 3.05 -8.31 -14.97
CA TYR A 217 1.89 -8.70 -15.78
C TYR A 217 1.92 -8.13 -17.20
N GLY A 218 2.92 -7.33 -17.54
CA GLY A 218 3.11 -6.75 -18.88
C GLY A 218 2.54 -5.34 -19.03
N ASP A 219 1.87 -4.80 -18.01
CA ASP A 219 1.38 -3.42 -18.01
C ASP A 219 2.50 -2.44 -17.66
N THR A 220 3.57 -2.46 -18.46
CA THR A 220 4.80 -1.71 -18.22
C THR A 220 4.53 -0.20 -18.07
N ASN A 221 3.63 0.37 -18.85
CA ASN A 221 3.28 1.78 -18.76
C ASN A 221 2.66 2.14 -17.40
N SER A 222 1.77 1.32 -16.89
CA SER A 222 1.18 1.49 -15.55
C SER A 222 2.23 1.34 -14.46
N GLY A 223 3.06 0.31 -14.57
CA GLY A 223 4.14 0.04 -13.62
C GLY A 223 5.16 1.17 -13.55
N VAL A 224 5.65 1.67 -14.68
CA VAL A 224 6.60 2.81 -14.74
C VAL A 224 5.97 4.08 -14.17
N ASN A 225 4.71 4.36 -14.49
CA ASN A 225 4.00 5.52 -13.92
C ASN A 225 3.94 5.46 -12.38
N ARG A 226 3.60 4.30 -11.82
CA ARG A 226 3.57 4.08 -10.36
C ARG A 226 4.97 4.16 -9.73
N ILE A 227 6.01 3.60 -10.38
CA ILE A 227 7.40 3.73 -9.90
C ILE A 227 7.81 5.20 -9.84
N MET A 228 7.46 6.00 -10.84
CA MET A 228 7.75 7.43 -10.81
C MET A 228 7.06 8.12 -9.62
N GLN A 229 5.83 7.74 -9.29
CA GLN A 229 5.13 8.25 -8.10
C GLN A 229 5.84 7.82 -6.81
N VAL A 230 6.31 6.57 -6.72
CA VAL A 230 7.13 6.08 -5.58
C VAL A 230 8.40 6.92 -5.42
N PHE A 231 9.11 7.19 -6.52
CA PHE A 231 10.30 8.06 -6.47
C PHE A 231 9.98 9.48 -6.00
N LEU A 232 8.87 10.07 -6.45
CA LEU A 232 8.45 11.39 -5.99
C LEU A 232 8.14 11.40 -4.48
N VAL A 233 7.45 10.39 -3.97
CA VAL A 233 7.20 10.29 -2.52
C VAL A 233 8.50 10.09 -1.76
N ALA A 234 9.38 9.20 -2.21
CA ALA A 234 10.70 9.00 -1.60
C ALA A 234 11.53 10.29 -1.59
N ALA A 235 11.54 11.04 -2.69
CA ALA A 235 12.19 12.34 -2.77
C ALA A 235 11.57 13.38 -1.81
N GLY A 236 10.24 13.36 -1.66
CA GLY A 236 9.55 14.21 -0.68
C GLY A 236 9.94 13.89 0.75
N ILE A 237 10.00 12.60 1.10
CA ILE A 237 10.49 12.15 2.42
C ILE A 237 11.95 12.60 2.62
N ALA A 238 12.79 12.42 1.61
CA ALA A 238 14.18 12.82 1.61
C ALA A 238 14.37 14.30 1.90
N LEU A 239 13.69 15.14 1.11
CA LEU A 239 13.77 16.59 1.24
C LEU A 239 13.26 17.07 2.61
N GLY A 240 12.14 16.50 3.08
CA GLY A 240 11.58 16.86 4.39
C GLY A 240 12.52 16.47 5.53
N THR A 241 13.01 15.22 5.57
CA THR A 241 13.90 14.74 6.64
C THR A 241 15.26 15.41 6.61
N ALA A 242 15.83 15.67 5.41
CA ALA A 242 17.09 16.40 5.25
C ALA A 242 17.00 17.84 5.78
N SER A 243 15.93 18.54 5.40
CA SER A 243 15.69 19.90 5.88
C SER A 243 15.48 19.93 7.40
N ALA A 244 14.79 18.92 7.95
CA ALA A 244 14.60 18.77 9.38
C ALA A 244 15.93 18.53 10.12
N TRP A 245 16.80 17.66 9.58
CA TRP A 245 18.13 17.42 10.14
C TRP A 245 18.95 18.71 10.19
N ASN A 246 19.11 19.41 9.06
CA ASN A 246 19.90 20.62 8.99
C ASN A 246 19.36 21.73 9.93
N THR A 247 18.02 21.85 10.01
CA THR A 247 17.40 22.82 10.93
C THR A 247 17.61 22.43 12.39
N ALA A 248 17.47 21.14 12.71
CA ALA A 248 17.69 20.64 14.07
C ALA A 248 19.14 20.80 14.50
N GLU A 249 20.10 20.52 13.61
CA GLU A 249 21.53 20.71 13.85
C GLU A 249 21.86 22.18 14.13
N MET A 250 21.25 23.12 13.41
CA MET A 250 21.43 24.57 13.66
C MET A 250 20.85 25.01 15.01
N VAL A 251 19.73 24.43 15.44
CA VAL A 251 19.01 24.87 16.64
C VAL A 251 19.50 24.15 17.90
N PHE A 252 19.76 22.86 17.82
CA PHE A 252 20.06 21.98 18.97
C PHE A 252 21.48 21.44 18.97
N GLY A 253 22.25 21.65 17.88
CA GLY A 253 23.55 20.99 17.68
C GLY A 253 23.38 19.60 17.04
N THR A 254 24.52 18.93 16.84
CA THR A 254 24.51 17.55 16.30
C THR A 254 23.78 16.62 17.26
N PRO A 255 22.76 15.89 16.80
CA PRO A 255 22.09 14.88 17.61
C PRO A 255 23.10 13.86 18.18
N ALA A 256 22.90 13.46 19.43
CA ALA A 256 23.72 12.45 20.07
C ALA A 256 23.70 11.12 19.35
N ASP A 257 24.71 10.27 19.56
CA ASP A 257 24.76 8.90 19.07
C ASP A 257 23.50 8.16 19.51
N GLN A 258 22.87 7.47 18.53
CA GLN A 258 21.56 6.88 18.72
C GLN A 258 21.69 5.41 19.04
N TYR A 259 20.98 4.97 20.05
CA TYR A 259 20.98 3.59 20.52
C TYR A 259 19.79 2.84 19.93
N ILE A 260 20.05 1.82 19.10
CA ILE A 260 19.03 0.95 18.54
C ILE A 260 19.11 -0.41 19.23
N LEU A 261 17.99 -0.85 19.81
CA LEU A 261 17.88 -2.13 20.49
C LEU A 261 17.71 -3.29 19.50
N SER A 262 18.33 -4.42 19.80
CA SER A 262 18.05 -5.67 19.10
C SER A 262 17.07 -6.50 19.93
N TYR A 263 15.82 -6.58 19.48
CA TYR A 263 14.78 -7.35 20.15
C TYR A 263 14.76 -8.80 19.72
N SER A 264 14.27 -9.68 20.64
CA SER A 264 13.98 -11.06 20.30
C SER A 264 12.95 -11.17 19.17
N GLY A 265 13.00 -12.25 18.38
CA GLY A 265 12.06 -12.47 17.29
C GLY A 265 10.59 -12.41 17.71
N THR A 266 10.27 -12.84 18.92
CA THR A 266 8.90 -12.77 19.47
C THR A 266 8.44 -11.32 19.62
N ILE A 267 9.29 -10.43 20.17
CA ILE A 267 8.98 -9.00 20.30
C ILE A 267 8.80 -8.36 18.91
N GLN A 268 9.67 -8.71 17.96
CA GLN A 268 9.56 -8.19 16.60
C GLN A 268 8.23 -8.62 15.92
N VAL A 269 7.80 -9.87 16.09
CA VAL A 269 6.51 -10.36 15.56
C VAL A 269 5.33 -9.64 16.21
N LEU A 270 5.37 -9.41 17.52
CA LEU A 270 4.33 -8.65 18.23
C LEU A 270 4.31 -7.18 17.79
N ALA A 271 5.47 -6.57 17.64
CA ALA A 271 5.60 -5.19 17.15
C ALA A 271 5.05 -5.05 15.72
N ALA A 272 5.38 -5.99 14.83
CA ALA A 272 4.80 -6.06 13.48
C ALA A 272 3.28 -6.21 13.52
N ALA A 273 2.74 -7.06 14.41
CA ALA A 273 1.30 -7.22 14.59
C ALA A 273 0.64 -5.91 15.03
N VAL A 274 1.21 -5.19 15.99
CA VAL A 274 0.69 -3.88 16.43
C VAL A 274 0.73 -2.86 15.29
N GLY A 275 1.82 -2.81 14.53
CA GLY A 275 1.92 -1.98 13.33
C GLY A 275 0.83 -2.31 12.31
N CYS A 276 0.60 -3.60 12.05
CA CYS A 276 -0.46 -4.06 11.14
C CYS A 276 -1.87 -3.71 11.66
N ILE A 277 -2.12 -3.74 12.99
CA ILE A 277 -3.39 -3.24 13.57
C ILE A 277 -3.59 -1.77 13.15
N GLY A 278 -2.58 -0.93 13.33
CA GLY A 278 -2.65 0.47 12.93
C GLY A 278 -2.98 0.65 11.44
N PHE A 279 -2.32 -0.13 10.59
CA PHE A 279 -2.55 -0.06 9.14
C PHE A 279 -3.93 -0.60 8.69
N THR A 280 -4.62 -1.43 9.48
CA THR A 280 -6.02 -1.77 9.16
C THR A 280 -6.93 -0.54 9.21
N PHE A 281 -6.68 0.39 10.14
CA PHE A 281 -7.40 1.67 10.19
C PHE A 281 -6.99 2.60 9.04
N VAL A 282 -5.69 2.71 8.77
CA VAL A 282 -5.14 3.58 7.71
C VAL A 282 -5.64 3.16 6.32
N PHE A 283 -5.74 1.86 6.06
CA PHE A 283 -6.24 1.31 4.79
C PHE A 283 -7.74 0.99 4.81
N ASN A 284 -8.46 1.46 5.80
CA ASN A 284 -9.91 1.34 5.92
C ASN A 284 -10.42 -0.11 5.83
N VAL A 285 -9.73 -1.06 6.48
CA VAL A 285 -10.14 -2.47 6.48
C VAL A 285 -11.12 -2.74 7.61
N HIS A 286 -12.32 -3.19 7.29
CA HIS A 286 -13.41 -3.42 8.25
C HIS A 286 -13.70 -4.92 8.48
N GLY A 287 -14.36 -5.20 9.59
CA GLY A 287 -14.94 -6.52 9.90
C GLY A 287 -13.90 -7.64 10.02
N HIS A 288 -14.27 -8.83 9.57
CA HIS A 288 -13.44 -10.03 9.69
C HIS A 288 -12.16 -10.03 8.82
N GLY A 289 -12.00 -9.04 7.93
CA GLY A 289 -10.78 -8.85 7.15
C GLY A 289 -9.61 -8.39 8.00
N ALA A 290 -9.86 -7.48 8.95
CA ALA A 290 -8.82 -6.88 9.76
C ALA A 290 -7.99 -7.90 10.58
N PRO A 291 -8.58 -8.82 11.38
CA PRO A 291 -7.77 -9.82 12.10
C PRO A 291 -6.96 -10.73 11.18
N LEU A 292 -7.47 -11.06 9.99
CA LEU A 292 -6.70 -11.85 9.02
C LEU A 292 -5.52 -11.09 8.43
N CYS A 293 -5.67 -9.80 8.18
CA CYS A 293 -4.57 -8.93 7.73
C CYS A 293 -3.47 -8.84 8.80
N ILE A 294 -3.85 -8.65 10.07
CA ILE A 294 -2.93 -8.60 11.20
C ILE A 294 -2.16 -9.91 11.35
N LEU A 295 -2.89 -11.03 11.33
CA LEU A 295 -2.29 -12.37 11.38
C LEU A 295 -1.34 -12.58 10.20
N GLY A 296 -1.73 -12.17 8.98
CA GLY A 296 -0.89 -12.25 7.79
C GLY A 296 0.44 -11.51 7.97
N GLY A 297 0.42 -10.28 8.49
CA GLY A 297 1.64 -9.51 8.74
C GLY A 297 2.54 -10.15 9.79
N ALA A 298 1.98 -10.59 10.91
CA ALA A 298 2.71 -11.27 11.97
C ALA A 298 3.37 -12.58 11.47
N LEU A 299 2.61 -13.41 10.74
CA LEU A 299 3.12 -14.67 10.20
C LEU A 299 4.16 -14.46 9.09
N THR A 300 4.00 -13.41 8.28
CA THR A 300 4.98 -13.06 7.24
C THR A 300 6.33 -12.71 7.87
N TRP A 301 6.33 -11.92 8.95
CA TRP A 301 7.57 -11.62 9.67
C TRP A 301 8.13 -12.85 10.38
N ALA A 302 7.29 -13.69 10.96
CA ALA A 302 7.72 -14.95 11.54
C ALA A 302 8.36 -15.88 10.50
N ALA A 303 7.83 -15.93 9.27
CA ALA A 303 8.44 -16.68 8.16
C ALA A 303 9.81 -16.13 7.78
N TYR A 304 9.97 -14.79 7.72
CA TYR A 304 11.27 -14.14 7.50
C TYR A 304 12.28 -14.57 8.58
N LEU A 305 11.93 -14.47 9.86
CA LEU A 305 12.78 -14.85 10.98
C LEU A 305 13.14 -16.35 10.97
N LEU A 306 12.21 -17.21 10.57
CA LEU A 306 12.44 -18.65 10.46
C LEU A 306 13.50 -18.97 9.41
N VAL A 307 13.42 -18.34 8.23
CA VAL A 307 14.41 -18.54 7.16
C VAL A 307 15.79 -18.00 7.57
N THR A 308 15.82 -16.84 8.22
CA THR A 308 17.06 -16.28 8.77
C THR A 308 17.67 -17.20 9.84
N TYR A 309 16.85 -17.80 10.72
CA TYR A 309 17.30 -18.76 11.72
C TYR A 309 17.94 -20.01 11.09
N TRP A 310 17.46 -20.44 9.92
CA TRP A 310 18.05 -21.56 9.16
C TRP A 310 19.30 -21.15 8.33
N GLY A 311 19.80 -19.94 8.53
CA GLY A 311 21.02 -19.47 7.85
C GLY A 311 20.79 -18.83 6.48
N GLY A 312 19.54 -18.53 6.13
CA GLY A 312 19.21 -17.75 4.93
C GLY A 312 19.71 -16.31 5.09
N ASN A 313 20.27 -15.76 3.99
CA ASN A 313 20.60 -14.34 3.96
C ASN A 313 19.34 -13.49 3.82
N ASP A 314 19.46 -12.16 3.97
CA ASP A 314 18.33 -11.22 3.91
C ASP A 314 17.49 -11.37 2.64
N PHE A 315 18.11 -11.55 1.48
CA PHE A 315 17.40 -11.71 0.20
C PHE A 315 16.56 -12.99 0.15
N VAL A 316 17.13 -14.10 0.60
CA VAL A 316 16.44 -15.40 0.65
C VAL A 316 15.29 -15.35 1.64
N ALA A 317 15.49 -14.72 2.81
CA ALA A 317 14.46 -14.57 3.83
C ALA A 317 13.29 -13.72 3.32
N ASN A 318 13.57 -12.58 2.68
CA ASN A 318 12.55 -11.73 2.06
C ASN A 318 11.78 -12.45 0.95
N PHE A 319 12.46 -13.24 0.10
CA PHE A 319 11.80 -14.02 -0.95
C PHE A 319 10.79 -15.01 -0.40
N TRP A 320 11.20 -15.86 0.55
CA TRP A 320 10.32 -16.88 1.12
C TRP A 320 9.18 -16.29 1.95
N ALA A 321 9.45 -15.20 2.68
CA ALA A 321 8.41 -14.48 3.41
C ALA A 321 7.38 -13.83 2.47
N ALA A 322 7.82 -13.22 1.36
CA ALA A 322 6.94 -12.65 0.35
C ALA A 322 6.12 -13.73 -0.38
N LEU A 323 6.73 -14.86 -0.69
CA LEU A 323 6.06 -16.02 -1.26
C LEU A 323 4.96 -16.54 -0.31
N PHE A 324 5.28 -16.66 0.97
CA PHE A 324 4.33 -17.02 2.01
C PHE A 324 3.16 -16.02 2.10
N ALA A 325 3.46 -14.71 2.15
CA ALA A 325 2.44 -13.66 2.19
C ALA A 325 1.51 -13.73 0.97
N GLY A 326 2.06 -13.99 -0.21
CA GLY A 326 1.29 -14.19 -1.43
C GLY A 326 0.33 -15.39 -1.34
N PHE A 327 0.82 -16.56 -0.92
CA PHE A 327 -0.03 -17.76 -0.73
C PHE A 327 -1.08 -17.53 0.35
N PHE A 328 -0.72 -16.90 1.46
CA PHE A 328 -1.66 -16.55 2.53
C PHE A 328 -2.78 -15.66 1.99
N ALA A 329 -2.44 -14.58 1.30
CA ALA A 329 -3.40 -13.64 0.73
C ALA A 329 -4.34 -14.31 -0.29
N GLU A 330 -3.80 -15.12 -1.21
CA GLU A 330 -4.59 -15.86 -2.20
C GLU A 330 -5.53 -16.90 -1.55
N THR A 331 -5.07 -17.53 -0.48
CA THR A 331 -5.90 -18.50 0.28
C THR A 331 -7.05 -17.80 0.99
N MET A 332 -6.76 -16.70 1.69
CA MET A 332 -7.79 -15.91 2.39
C MET A 332 -8.79 -15.29 1.42
N ALA A 333 -8.29 -14.81 0.26
CA ALA A 333 -9.13 -14.28 -0.81
C ALA A 333 -10.17 -15.30 -1.30
N ARG A 334 -9.79 -16.56 -1.41
CA ARG A 334 -10.70 -17.64 -1.84
C ARG A 334 -11.71 -18.01 -0.77
N ILE A 335 -11.25 -18.15 0.48
CA ILE A 335 -12.12 -18.50 1.62
C ILE A 335 -13.21 -17.42 1.78
N ARG A 336 -12.82 -16.15 1.69
CA ARG A 336 -13.74 -15.03 1.90
C ARG A 336 -14.37 -14.49 0.63
N LYS A 337 -13.95 -14.98 -0.55
CA LYS A 337 -14.40 -14.48 -1.87
C LYS A 337 -14.14 -12.98 -2.04
N CYS A 338 -12.99 -12.51 -1.57
CA CYS A 338 -12.55 -11.13 -1.62
C CYS A 338 -11.29 -10.99 -2.48
N PRO A 339 -10.90 -9.78 -2.91
CA PRO A 339 -9.63 -9.58 -3.61
C PRO A 339 -8.43 -9.94 -2.76
N ALA A 340 -7.41 -10.59 -3.35
CA ALA A 340 -6.19 -10.97 -2.62
C ALA A 340 -5.41 -9.75 -2.12
N ILE A 341 -5.48 -8.62 -2.82
CA ILE A 341 -4.80 -7.38 -2.44
C ILE A 341 -5.24 -6.88 -1.06
N SER A 342 -6.49 -7.11 -0.66
CA SER A 342 -6.99 -6.71 0.66
C SER A 342 -6.23 -7.34 1.82
N TYR A 343 -5.63 -8.52 1.61
CA TYR A 343 -4.79 -9.19 2.60
C TYR A 343 -3.31 -8.98 2.36
N LEU A 344 -2.90 -8.98 1.09
CA LEU A 344 -1.51 -8.96 0.68
C LEU A 344 -0.78 -7.70 1.18
N VAL A 345 -1.41 -6.53 1.02
CA VAL A 345 -0.79 -5.24 1.33
C VAL A 345 -0.35 -5.17 2.80
N ILE A 346 -1.27 -5.47 3.72
CA ILE A 346 -0.97 -5.40 5.16
C ILE A 346 -0.01 -6.52 5.56
N SER A 347 -0.15 -7.72 4.98
CA SER A 347 0.76 -8.83 5.26
C SER A 347 2.20 -8.54 4.85
N LEU A 348 2.42 -7.72 3.85
CA LEU A 348 3.75 -7.36 3.36
C LEU A 348 4.40 -6.20 4.12
N LEU A 349 3.65 -5.42 4.91
CA LEU A 349 4.18 -4.21 5.56
C LEU A 349 5.49 -4.45 6.33
N PRO A 350 5.67 -5.53 7.10
CA PRO A 350 6.91 -5.76 7.81
C PRO A 350 8.13 -5.99 6.88
N LEU A 351 7.89 -6.41 5.64
CA LEU A 351 8.94 -6.65 4.65
C LEU A 351 9.23 -5.42 3.77
N ILE A 352 8.30 -4.47 3.70
CA ILE A 352 8.48 -3.28 2.85
C ILE A 352 9.68 -2.49 3.36
N PRO A 353 10.69 -2.25 2.48
CA PRO A 353 11.95 -1.68 2.93
C PRO A 353 11.87 -0.15 3.16
N GLY A 354 10.86 0.31 3.93
CA GLY A 354 10.66 1.72 4.26
C GLY A 354 11.81 2.30 5.08
N GLY A 355 12.28 1.56 6.08
CA GLY A 355 13.46 1.93 6.84
C GLY A 355 14.75 1.98 6.00
N GLY A 356 14.84 1.15 4.95
CA GLY A 356 15.95 1.19 3.99
C GLY A 356 15.96 2.48 3.18
N ILE A 357 14.79 2.92 2.70
CA ILE A 357 14.65 4.20 1.98
C ILE A 357 15.10 5.36 2.88
N TYR A 358 14.61 5.41 4.14
CA TYR A 358 15.00 6.45 5.09
C TYR A 358 16.51 6.44 5.37
N ARG A 359 17.10 5.27 5.64
CA ARG A 359 18.54 5.15 5.91
C ARG A 359 19.38 5.59 4.74
N ALA A 360 19.03 5.18 3.51
CA ALA A 360 19.74 5.61 2.32
C ALA A 360 19.75 7.14 2.22
N VAL A 361 18.60 7.78 2.38
CA VAL A 361 18.51 9.24 2.38
C VAL A 361 19.34 9.89 3.49
N ASN A 362 19.29 9.35 4.70
CA ASN A 362 20.05 9.86 5.84
C ASN A 362 21.56 9.82 5.57
N PHE A 363 22.07 8.74 4.95
CA PHE A 363 23.47 8.66 4.52
C PHE A 363 23.82 9.72 3.47
N ALA A 364 22.94 9.95 2.49
CA ALA A 364 23.17 10.99 1.49
C ALA A 364 23.23 12.39 2.11
N VAL A 365 22.33 12.70 3.04
CA VAL A 365 22.27 14.00 3.76
C VAL A 365 23.52 14.23 4.60
N ARG A 366 24.02 13.17 5.25
CA ARG A 366 25.28 13.21 6.02
C ARG A 366 26.55 13.16 5.13
N GLY A 367 26.42 13.23 3.82
CA GLY A 367 27.54 13.24 2.88
C GLY A 367 28.20 11.88 2.62
N ASN A 368 27.66 10.79 3.15
CA ASN A 368 28.21 9.44 2.97
C ASN A 368 27.62 8.76 1.72
N MET A 369 28.11 9.16 0.55
CA MET A 369 27.59 8.66 -0.74
C MET A 369 27.84 7.17 -0.97
N THR A 370 28.85 6.58 -0.38
CA THR A 370 29.10 5.13 -0.50
C THR A 370 28.03 4.35 0.22
N MET A 371 27.75 4.67 1.49
CA MET A 371 26.67 4.02 2.26
C MET A 371 25.31 4.32 1.68
N PHE A 372 25.08 5.49 1.10
CA PHE A 372 23.86 5.80 0.34
C PHE A 372 23.69 4.82 -0.83
N ALA A 373 24.69 4.67 -1.67
CA ALA A 373 24.62 3.79 -2.85
C ALA A 373 24.37 2.33 -2.44
N ASP A 374 25.12 1.81 -1.47
CA ASP A 374 24.97 0.44 -0.97
C ASP A 374 23.56 0.20 -0.39
N THR A 375 23.08 1.10 0.46
CA THR A 375 21.77 0.98 1.07
C THR A 375 20.63 1.12 0.05
N ALA A 376 20.77 2.04 -0.91
CA ALA A 376 19.77 2.24 -1.97
C ALA A 376 19.67 1.02 -2.90
N ILE A 377 20.82 0.45 -3.33
CA ILE A 377 20.86 -0.76 -4.17
C ILE A 377 20.29 -1.95 -3.41
N HIS A 378 20.67 -2.16 -2.15
CA HIS A 378 20.12 -3.21 -1.30
C HIS A 378 18.59 -3.08 -1.17
N THR A 379 18.10 -1.87 -0.87
CA THR A 379 16.67 -1.56 -0.74
C THR A 379 15.91 -1.85 -2.03
N ALA A 380 16.46 -1.46 -3.19
CA ALA A 380 15.88 -1.75 -4.50
C ALA A 380 15.86 -3.26 -4.81
N ALA A 381 16.93 -3.97 -4.46
CA ALA A 381 17.03 -5.42 -4.64
C ALA A 381 16.00 -6.17 -3.78
N VAL A 382 15.85 -5.80 -2.50
CA VAL A 382 14.81 -6.37 -1.60
C VAL A 382 13.43 -6.15 -2.20
N ALA A 383 13.16 -4.94 -2.66
CA ALA A 383 11.89 -4.60 -3.29
C ALA A 383 11.59 -5.46 -4.54
N GLY A 384 12.59 -5.69 -5.39
CA GLY A 384 12.47 -6.59 -6.55
C GLY A 384 12.21 -8.04 -6.14
N ILE A 385 12.91 -8.52 -5.11
CA ILE A 385 12.74 -9.88 -4.57
C ILE A 385 11.34 -10.09 -4.01
N LEU A 386 10.80 -9.12 -3.27
CA LEU A 386 9.42 -9.16 -2.77
C LEU A 386 8.43 -9.32 -3.93
N ALA A 387 8.61 -8.54 -4.99
CA ALA A 387 7.75 -8.60 -6.17
C ALA A 387 7.78 -9.99 -6.84
N VAL A 388 8.97 -10.58 -6.99
CA VAL A 388 9.13 -11.93 -7.56
C VAL A 388 8.45 -12.98 -6.68
N GLY A 389 8.62 -12.92 -5.35
CA GLY A 389 7.96 -13.84 -4.41
C GLY A 389 6.44 -13.78 -4.50
N ILE A 390 5.87 -12.58 -4.52
CA ILE A 390 4.42 -12.37 -4.67
C ILE A 390 3.90 -12.91 -6.00
N LEU A 391 4.64 -12.63 -7.10
CA LEU A 391 4.27 -13.11 -8.41
C LEU A 391 4.25 -14.62 -8.48
N MET A 392 5.30 -15.28 -7.98
CA MET A 392 5.37 -16.75 -7.97
C MET A 392 4.20 -17.36 -7.21
N ALA A 393 3.79 -16.79 -6.07
CA ALA A 393 2.61 -17.22 -5.35
C ALA A 393 1.34 -17.11 -6.19
N SER A 394 1.07 -15.92 -6.74
CA SER A 394 -0.16 -15.66 -7.52
C SER A 394 -0.22 -16.48 -8.81
N THR A 395 0.92 -16.63 -9.52
CA THR A 395 1.00 -17.44 -10.73
C THR A 395 0.78 -18.93 -10.43
N SER A 396 1.42 -19.47 -9.39
CA SER A 396 1.24 -20.87 -8.97
C SER A 396 -0.23 -21.18 -8.67
N VAL A 397 -0.88 -20.27 -7.94
CA VAL A 397 -2.29 -20.38 -7.59
C VAL A 397 -3.19 -20.31 -8.83
N ARG A 398 -2.86 -19.47 -9.81
CA ARG A 398 -3.57 -19.36 -11.09
C ARG A 398 -3.43 -20.65 -11.93
N LEU A 399 -2.21 -21.20 -12.02
CA LEU A 399 -1.96 -22.45 -12.76
C LEU A 399 -2.74 -23.63 -12.18
N VAL A 400 -2.77 -23.78 -10.86
CA VAL A 400 -3.57 -24.83 -10.18
C VAL A 400 -5.05 -24.68 -10.50
N ASN A 401 -5.57 -23.46 -10.62
CA ASN A 401 -6.98 -23.24 -10.99
C ASN A 401 -7.26 -23.62 -12.44
N LEU A 402 -6.40 -23.21 -13.38
CA LEU A 402 -6.56 -23.55 -14.79
C LEU A 402 -6.56 -25.07 -14.98
N TRP A 403 -5.63 -25.77 -14.30
CA TRP A 403 -5.56 -27.22 -14.33
C TRP A 403 -6.85 -27.89 -13.81
N LYS A 404 -7.39 -27.39 -12.69
CA LYS A 404 -8.67 -27.91 -12.14
C LYS A 404 -9.88 -27.64 -13.04
N THR A 405 -9.84 -26.57 -13.84
CA THR A 405 -10.96 -26.22 -14.76
C THR A 405 -10.92 -27.07 -16.02
N GLN A 406 -9.72 -27.46 -16.48
CA GLN A 406 -9.54 -28.32 -17.66
C GLN A 406 -9.86 -29.81 -17.39
N HIS A 407 -9.86 -30.21 -16.10
CA HIS A 407 -10.09 -31.62 -15.70
C HIS A 407 -11.47 -31.81 -15.01
N LYS A 408 -12.34 -30.84 -15.07
CA LYS A 408 -13.78 -30.91 -14.78
C LYS A 408 -14.60 -30.88 -16.05
#